data_7be3daee529c5589c1ccdf6e7c73402a
#
_entry.id   7be3daee529c5589c1ccdf6e7c73402a
#
_cell.length_a   1.000
_cell.length_b   1.000
_cell.length_c   1.000
_cell.angle_alpha   90.00
_cell.angle_beta   90.00
_cell.angle_gamma   90.00
#
_symmetry.space_group_name_H-M   'P 1'
#
loop_
_entity.id
_entity.type
_entity.pdbx_description
1 polymer ?
#
loop_
_entity_poly.entity_id
_entity_poly.type
_entity_poly.pdbx_seq_one_letter_code
_entity_poly.pdbx_strand_id
1 'polypeptide(L)'
;MLRVLKGVSLLTSFVLLIVLLGGALVTKTNSGLGCGKSWPLCKGQIIPDNLTIETVIELSHRAASGLAGMSVLLLAVLAWIIIPHKRETKFLAIISCVFLVAQALIGAAAVVWGQVPAVKAIHFGISLICFAAVVMLTLLIFERDRNYQKDTFFVGKTMKFHTYGLWIYSYLVVYTGALVRHENASLVCPSWPMCSKANNGFPTQFHEWVQMGHRLAAFILFLWVIIAFIHAYKHYRKERGIYVGWLVSAIIVSLQVICGAFIILTNLNIYVALTHAILISCLFAILSFQCLLSTRSKKSNSQLQHNKVIS
;
A
#
# COMPACT_ATOMS: atom_id res chain seq x y z
N MET A 1 -18.83 20.38 -11.59
CA MET A 1 -18.18 20.11 -10.31
C MET A 1 -17.79 18.62 -10.12
N LEU A 2 -18.67 17.63 -10.29
CA LEU A 2 -18.33 16.21 -10.11
C LEU A 2 -17.25 15.70 -11.08
N ARG A 3 -17.24 16.13 -12.35
CA ARG A 3 -16.18 15.78 -13.33
C ARG A 3 -14.79 16.27 -12.87
N VAL A 4 -14.75 17.50 -12.35
CA VAL A 4 -13.50 18.07 -11.79
C VAL A 4 -13.03 17.27 -10.59
N LEU A 5 -13.94 16.94 -9.65
CA LEU A 5 -13.60 16.10 -8.48
C LEU A 5 -13.05 14.74 -8.90
N LYS A 6 -13.60 14.09 -9.91
CA LYS A 6 -13.07 12.83 -10.48
C LYS A 6 -11.67 13.01 -11.05
N GLY A 7 -11.45 14.06 -11.83
CA GLY A 7 -10.13 14.36 -12.37
C GLY A 7 -9.09 14.60 -11.29
N VAL A 8 -9.43 15.43 -10.29
CA VAL A 8 -8.54 15.69 -9.13
C VAL A 8 -8.24 14.40 -8.36
N SER A 9 -9.25 13.56 -8.11
CA SER A 9 -9.04 12.32 -7.35
C SER A 9 -8.14 11.31 -8.08
N LEU A 10 -8.28 11.16 -9.39
CA LEU A 10 -7.39 10.32 -10.20
C LEU A 10 -5.96 10.87 -10.21
N LEU A 11 -5.82 12.18 -10.45
CA LEU A 11 -4.52 12.84 -10.45
C LEU A 11 -3.83 12.69 -9.09
N THR A 12 -4.54 12.93 -7.99
CA THR A 12 -4.00 12.79 -6.63
C THR A 12 -3.55 11.35 -6.34
N SER A 13 -4.36 10.33 -6.73
CA SER A 13 -3.99 8.93 -6.58
C SER A 13 -2.74 8.58 -7.37
N PHE A 14 -2.63 9.09 -8.61
CA PHE A 14 -1.47 8.87 -9.46
C PHE A 14 -0.21 9.56 -8.92
N VAL A 15 -0.32 10.81 -8.50
CA VAL A 15 0.81 11.56 -7.92
C VAL A 15 1.31 10.88 -6.64
N LEU A 16 0.41 10.42 -5.75
CA LEU A 16 0.80 9.66 -4.56
C LEU A 16 1.51 8.34 -4.90
N LEU A 17 1.09 7.64 -5.97
CA LEU A 17 1.80 6.45 -6.43
C LEU A 17 3.22 6.79 -6.89
N ILE A 18 3.40 7.87 -7.63
CA ILE A 18 4.72 8.37 -8.05
C ILE A 18 5.58 8.75 -6.84
N VAL A 19 5.00 9.37 -5.82
CA VAL A 19 5.70 9.69 -4.56
C VAL A 19 6.15 8.44 -3.83
N LEU A 20 5.30 7.41 -3.73
CA LEU A 20 5.69 6.10 -3.15
C LEU A 20 6.87 5.49 -3.90
N LEU A 21 6.85 5.54 -5.25
CA LEU A 21 7.97 5.09 -6.08
C LEU A 21 9.23 5.93 -5.87
N GLY A 22 9.08 7.26 -5.79
CA GLY A 22 10.18 8.17 -5.49
C GLY A 22 10.85 7.85 -4.16
N GLY A 23 10.06 7.58 -3.10
CA GLY A 23 10.56 7.14 -1.80
C GLY A 23 11.28 5.78 -1.85
N ALA A 24 10.74 4.83 -2.62
CA ALA A 24 11.41 3.55 -2.88
C ALA A 24 12.73 3.77 -3.66
N LEU A 25 12.75 4.66 -4.65
CA LEU A 25 13.94 5.02 -5.39
C LEU A 25 15.00 5.64 -4.48
N VAL A 26 14.66 6.66 -3.68
CA VAL A 26 15.55 7.28 -2.67
C VAL A 26 16.20 6.22 -1.79
N THR A 27 15.41 5.25 -1.30
CA THR A 27 15.92 4.16 -0.46
C THR A 27 16.82 3.20 -1.23
N LYS A 28 16.47 2.84 -2.48
CA LYS A 28 17.24 1.88 -3.30
C LYS A 28 18.57 2.45 -3.78
N THR A 29 18.62 3.76 -4.05
CA THR A 29 19.84 4.47 -4.49
C THR A 29 20.68 5.02 -3.32
N ASN A 30 20.25 4.82 -2.08
CA ASN A 30 20.84 5.42 -0.87
C ASN A 30 20.91 6.96 -0.93
N SER A 31 20.00 7.61 -1.67
CA SER A 31 19.99 9.06 -1.90
C SER A 31 19.35 9.88 -0.76
N GLY A 32 18.94 9.24 0.34
CA GLY A 32 18.16 9.90 1.40
C GLY A 32 18.92 10.96 2.23
N LEU A 33 20.20 11.20 1.97
CA LEU A 33 21.01 12.28 2.50
C LEU A 33 21.68 13.12 1.40
N GLY A 34 21.21 13.08 0.17
CA GLY A 34 21.69 13.92 -0.92
C GLY A 34 21.55 15.42 -0.65
N CYS A 35 20.51 15.79 0.12
CA CYS A 35 20.29 17.14 0.66
C CYS A 35 20.92 17.37 2.05
N GLY A 36 21.72 16.42 2.58
CA GLY A 36 22.22 16.45 3.94
C GLY A 36 21.11 16.26 4.98
N LYS A 37 21.30 16.72 6.20
CA LYS A 37 20.33 16.63 7.30
C LYS A 37 19.39 17.84 7.37
N SER A 38 19.43 18.76 6.40
CA SER A 38 18.56 19.93 6.36
C SER A 38 17.16 19.57 5.86
N TRP A 39 16.12 20.13 6.48
CA TRP A 39 14.72 20.02 6.10
C TRP A 39 13.97 21.29 6.55
N PRO A 40 13.06 21.85 5.74
CA PRO A 40 12.57 21.40 4.42
C PRO A 40 13.52 21.73 3.26
N LEU A 41 14.47 22.61 3.43
CA LEU A 41 15.42 23.04 2.41
C LEU A 41 16.49 21.98 2.12
N CYS A 42 17.11 22.05 0.93
CA CYS A 42 18.20 21.19 0.53
C CYS A 42 19.54 21.92 0.73
N LYS A 43 20.35 21.48 1.69
CA LYS A 43 21.62 22.17 2.05
C LYS A 43 21.44 23.67 2.36
N GLY A 44 20.30 24.04 2.95
CA GLY A 44 19.94 25.41 3.29
C GLY A 44 19.37 26.25 2.13
N GLN A 45 19.23 25.69 0.93
CA GLN A 45 18.73 26.36 -0.28
C GLN A 45 17.49 25.63 -0.82
N ILE A 46 16.68 26.31 -1.65
CA ILE A 46 15.56 25.66 -2.38
C ILE A 46 16.14 24.74 -3.45
N ILE A 47 17.10 25.22 -4.23
CA ILE A 47 17.87 24.46 -5.22
C ILE A 47 19.34 24.72 -4.90
N PRO A 48 20.12 23.70 -4.48
CA PRO A 48 21.51 23.87 -4.16
C PRO A 48 22.38 24.01 -5.42
N ASP A 49 23.49 24.75 -5.33
CA ASP A 49 24.40 24.99 -6.45
C ASP A 49 25.07 23.70 -6.97
N ASN A 50 25.30 22.73 -6.07
CA ASN A 50 25.92 21.44 -6.40
C ASN A 50 24.87 20.34 -6.44
N LEU A 51 24.47 19.94 -7.64
CA LEU A 51 23.48 18.89 -7.92
C LEU A 51 24.18 17.56 -8.24
N THR A 52 24.40 16.71 -7.24
CA THR A 52 24.74 15.31 -7.47
C THR A 52 23.49 14.51 -7.83
N ILE A 53 23.65 13.29 -8.36
CA ILE A 53 22.52 12.40 -8.68
C ILE A 53 21.67 12.15 -7.43
N GLU A 54 22.29 11.92 -6.28
CA GLU A 54 21.61 11.69 -5.00
C GLU A 54 20.81 12.94 -4.58
N THR A 55 21.39 14.14 -4.76
CA THR A 55 20.72 15.41 -4.46
C THR A 55 19.49 15.58 -5.36
N VAL A 56 19.62 15.30 -6.66
CA VAL A 56 18.50 15.40 -7.61
C VAL A 56 17.37 14.42 -7.26
N ILE A 57 17.71 13.18 -6.94
CA ILE A 57 16.72 12.15 -6.58
C ILE A 57 15.96 12.56 -5.29
N GLU A 58 16.67 12.97 -4.24
CA GLU A 58 16.04 13.37 -2.99
C GLU A 58 15.23 14.66 -3.14
N LEU A 59 15.76 15.67 -3.81
CA LEU A 59 15.08 16.96 -4.02
C LEU A 59 13.81 16.77 -4.85
N SER A 60 13.87 15.98 -5.92
CA SER A 60 12.71 15.64 -6.74
C SER A 60 11.63 14.92 -5.94
N HIS A 61 12.02 13.98 -5.06
CA HIS A 61 11.09 13.29 -4.18
C HIS A 61 10.43 14.27 -3.17
N ARG A 62 11.19 15.21 -2.58
CA ARG A 62 10.66 16.24 -1.69
C ARG A 62 9.67 17.15 -2.41
N ALA A 63 10.01 17.64 -3.61
CA ALA A 63 9.13 18.49 -4.41
C ALA A 63 7.84 17.76 -4.81
N ALA A 64 7.94 16.51 -5.29
CA ALA A 64 6.79 15.67 -5.61
C ALA A 64 5.91 15.41 -4.38
N SER A 65 6.51 15.18 -3.20
CA SER A 65 5.80 14.98 -1.94
C SER A 65 5.03 16.23 -1.50
N GLY A 66 5.62 17.41 -1.67
CA GLY A 66 4.94 18.69 -1.42
C GLY A 66 3.72 18.90 -2.34
N LEU A 67 3.89 18.62 -3.65
CA LEU A 67 2.80 18.68 -4.63
C LEU A 67 1.69 17.67 -4.30
N ALA A 68 2.05 16.44 -3.94
CA ALA A 68 1.11 15.43 -3.49
C ALA A 68 0.34 15.87 -2.25
N GLY A 69 1.04 16.48 -1.29
CA GLY A 69 0.41 17.02 -0.08
C GLY A 69 -0.67 18.05 -0.40
N MET A 70 -0.36 19.02 -1.25
CA MET A 70 -1.34 20.03 -1.70
C MET A 70 -2.52 19.39 -2.43
N SER A 71 -2.26 18.39 -3.28
CA SER A 71 -3.34 17.70 -4.02
C SER A 71 -4.26 16.87 -3.12
N VAL A 72 -3.73 16.24 -2.06
CA VAL A 72 -4.53 15.51 -1.05
C VAL A 72 -5.42 16.48 -0.26
N LEU A 73 -4.88 17.62 0.18
CA LEU A 73 -5.66 18.62 0.89
C LEU A 73 -6.78 19.18 -0.01
N LEU A 74 -6.47 19.52 -1.25
CA LEU A 74 -7.45 19.97 -2.23
C LEU A 74 -8.55 18.91 -2.45
N LEU A 75 -8.16 17.65 -2.64
CA LEU A 75 -9.11 16.54 -2.81
C LEU A 75 -10.01 16.38 -1.59
N ALA A 76 -9.44 16.44 -0.37
CA ALA A 76 -10.20 16.32 0.87
C ALA A 76 -11.25 17.43 1.01
N VAL A 77 -10.89 18.68 0.74
CA VAL A 77 -11.80 19.83 0.77
C VAL A 77 -12.89 19.69 -0.28
N LEU A 78 -12.53 19.40 -1.53
CA LEU A 78 -13.50 19.23 -2.61
C LEU A 78 -14.46 18.07 -2.36
N ALA A 79 -13.97 16.93 -1.86
CA ALA A 79 -14.81 15.79 -1.52
C ALA A 79 -15.78 16.15 -0.37
N TRP A 80 -15.32 16.88 0.63
CA TRP A 80 -16.15 17.33 1.75
C TRP A 80 -17.28 18.24 1.30
N ILE A 81 -17.02 19.17 0.36
CA ILE A 81 -18.02 20.13 -0.15
C ILE A 81 -18.99 19.44 -1.14
N ILE A 82 -18.47 18.63 -2.06
CA ILE A 82 -19.25 18.08 -3.18
C ILE A 82 -20.02 16.81 -2.80
N ILE A 83 -19.51 16.02 -1.84
CA ILE A 83 -20.10 14.74 -1.42
C ILE A 83 -20.26 14.67 0.12
N PRO A 84 -20.93 15.64 0.76
CA PRO A 84 -21.04 15.71 2.22
C PRO A 84 -21.90 14.60 2.84
N HIS A 85 -22.79 13.99 2.04
CA HIS A 85 -23.84 13.11 2.53
C HIS A 85 -23.36 11.68 2.85
N LYS A 86 -22.17 11.27 2.38
CA LYS A 86 -21.64 9.94 2.67
C LYS A 86 -20.69 9.99 3.87
N ARG A 87 -21.00 9.24 4.91
CA ARG A 87 -20.20 9.14 6.12
C ARG A 87 -18.74 8.74 5.82
N GLU A 88 -18.55 7.81 4.89
CA GLU A 88 -17.24 7.32 4.50
C GLU A 88 -16.38 8.40 3.84
N THR A 89 -16.99 9.35 3.09
CA THR A 89 -16.24 10.46 2.46
C THR A 89 -15.52 11.30 3.50
N LYS A 90 -16.24 11.70 4.56
CA LYS A 90 -15.65 12.49 5.65
C LYS A 90 -14.54 11.72 6.36
N PHE A 91 -14.81 10.45 6.66
CA PHE A 91 -13.82 9.58 7.32
C PHE A 91 -12.55 9.43 6.47
N LEU A 92 -12.68 9.11 5.17
CA LEU A 92 -11.54 8.92 4.28
C LEU A 92 -10.78 10.23 4.04
N ALA A 93 -11.47 11.37 3.91
CA ALA A 93 -10.83 12.67 3.80
C ALA A 93 -9.99 13.01 5.05
N ILE A 94 -10.55 12.79 6.25
CA ILE A 94 -9.82 13.01 7.52
C ILE A 94 -8.62 12.08 7.62
N ILE A 95 -8.80 10.78 7.38
CA ILE A 95 -7.71 9.79 7.44
C ILE A 95 -6.61 10.14 6.43
N SER A 96 -6.95 10.53 5.20
CA SER A 96 -5.96 10.97 4.21
C SER A 96 -5.12 12.13 4.73
N CYS A 97 -5.75 13.15 5.33
CA CYS A 97 -5.04 14.31 5.88
C CYS A 97 -4.20 13.95 7.11
N VAL A 98 -4.72 13.13 8.03
CA VAL A 98 -3.98 12.70 9.23
C VAL A 98 -2.71 11.93 8.84
N PHE A 99 -2.87 10.93 7.95
CA PHE A 99 -1.71 10.14 7.50
C PHE A 99 -0.78 10.92 6.57
N LEU A 100 -1.27 11.93 5.84
CA LEU A 100 -0.44 12.88 5.11
C LEU A 100 0.50 13.65 6.06
N VAL A 101 -0.04 14.22 7.13
CA VAL A 101 0.76 14.95 8.13
C VAL A 101 1.73 14.01 8.83
N ALA A 102 1.27 12.83 9.25
CA ALA A 102 2.11 11.84 9.91
C ALA A 102 3.30 11.41 9.02
N GLN A 103 3.06 11.10 7.74
CA GLN A 103 4.14 10.72 6.81
C GLN A 103 5.12 11.88 6.55
N ALA A 104 4.65 13.13 6.49
CA ALA A 104 5.53 14.29 6.31
C ALA A 104 6.45 14.47 7.52
N LEU A 105 5.93 14.37 8.74
CA LEU A 105 6.71 14.46 9.98
C LEU A 105 7.72 13.33 10.12
N ILE A 106 7.32 12.08 9.81
CA ILE A 106 8.23 10.93 9.88
C ILE A 106 9.26 10.98 8.76
N GLY A 107 8.89 11.49 7.57
CA GLY A 107 9.84 11.74 6.49
C GLY A 107 10.90 12.78 6.88
N ALA A 108 10.50 13.87 7.52
CA ALA A 108 11.41 14.85 8.09
C ALA A 108 12.33 14.24 9.17
N ALA A 109 11.74 13.43 10.07
CA ALA A 109 12.50 12.69 11.09
C ALA A 109 13.55 11.76 10.49
N ALA A 110 13.22 11.05 9.39
CA ALA A 110 14.15 10.19 8.66
C ALA A 110 15.37 10.96 8.15
N VAL A 111 15.19 12.21 7.70
CA VAL A 111 16.30 13.07 7.25
C VAL A 111 17.12 13.57 8.45
N VAL A 112 16.47 14.15 9.44
CA VAL A 112 17.12 14.77 10.60
C VAL A 112 17.90 13.75 11.42
N TRP A 113 17.35 12.56 11.64
CA TRP A 113 17.98 11.48 12.42
C TRP A 113 18.91 10.58 11.61
N GLY A 114 19.19 10.92 10.36
CA GLY A 114 20.21 10.24 9.56
C GLY A 114 19.79 8.88 9.00
N GLN A 115 18.57 8.75 8.51
CA GLN A 115 18.08 7.57 7.78
C GLN A 115 17.97 6.28 8.63
N VAL A 116 17.57 6.41 9.89
CA VAL A 116 17.35 5.25 10.77
C VAL A 116 16.40 4.24 10.11
N PRO A 117 16.79 2.94 10.01
CA PRO A 117 16.02 1.90 9.33
C PRO A 117 14.55 1.80 9.77
N ALA A 118 14.30 1.76 11.07
CA ALA A 118 12.95 1.68 11.63
C ALA A 118 12.07 2.87 11.22
N VAL A 119 12.64 4.10 11.21
CA VAL A 119 11.91 5.31 10.82
C VAL A 119 11.50 5.25 9.34
N LYS A 120 12.40 4.78 8.45
CA LYS A 120 12.09 4.58 7.02
C LYS A 120 11.01 3.53 6.81
N ALA A 121 11.05 2.43 7.55
CA ALA A 121 10.03 1.38 7.48
C ALA A 121 8.65 1.90 7.92
N ILE A 122 8.59 2.64 9.03
CA ILE A 122 7.36 3.26 9.53
C ILE A 122 6.86 4.31 8.53
N HIS A 123 7.75 5.14 7.96
CA HIS A 123 7.40 6.14 6.94
C HIS A 123 6.74 5.49 5.73
N PHE A 124 7.30 4.40 5.21
CA PHE A 124 6.70 3.65 4.10
C PHE A 124 5.33 3.07 4.46
N GLY A 125 5.19 2.44 5.62
CA GLY A 125 3.92 1.88 6.09
C GLY A 125 2.82 2.94 6.24
N ILE A 126 3.12 4.10 6.81
CA ILE A 126 2.18 5.22 6.94
C ILE A 126 1.81 5.81 5.58
N SER A 127 2.78 5.94 4.67
CA SER A 127 2.53 6.40 3.29
C SER A 127 1.60 5.43 2.54
N LEU A 128 1.73 4.13 2.78
CA LEU A 128 0.85 3.12 2.20
C LEU A 128 -0.60 3.26 2.67
N ILE A 129 -0.83 3.57 3.95
CA ILE A 129 -2.18 3.84 4.48
C ILE A 129 -2.77 5.13 3.87
N CYS A 130 -1.97 6.20 3.77
CA CYS A 130 -2.39 7.45 3.12
C CYS A 130 -2.80 7.21 1.67
N PHE A 131 -1.98 6.50 0.91
CA PHE A 131 -2.28 6.12 -0.48
C PHE A 131 -3.57 5.30 -0.58
N ALA A 132 -3.74 4.28 0.25
CA ALA A 132 -4.94 3.45 0.27
C ALA A 132 -6.20 4.27 0.59
N ALA A 133 -6.13 5.22 1.54
CA ALA A 133 -7.24 6.10 1.89
C ALA A 133 -7.65 6.99 0.71
N VAL A 134 -6.69 7.57 -0.02
CA VAL A 134 -6.97 8.40 -1.21
C VAL A 134 -7.54 7.56 -2.35
N VAL A 135 -7.01 6.35 -2.60
CA VAL A 135 -7.56 5.43 -3.61
C VAL A 135 -9.00 5.03 -3.24
N MET A 136 -9.27 4.71 -1.97
CA MET A 136 -10.65 4.41 -1.52
C MET A 136 -11.57 5.62 -1.70
N LEU A 137 -11.11 6.83 -1.39
CA LEU A 137 -11.87 8.06 -1.63
C LEU A 137 -12.15 8.26 -3.12
N THR A 138 -11.17 8.00 -3.97
CA THR A 138 -11.31 8.06 -5.44
C THR A 138 -12.37 7.06 -5.92
N LEU A 139 -12.29 5.81 -5.51
CA LEU A 139 -13.29 4.79 -5.86
C LEU A 139 -14.69 5.18 -5.39
N LEU A 140 -14.83 5.73 -4.18
CA LEU A 140 -16.09 6.24 -3.65
C LEU A 140 -16.68 7.37 -4.49
N ILE A 141 -15.84 8.30 -5.02
CA ILE A 141 -16.25 9.38 -5.90
C ILE A 141 -16.82 8.83 -7.22
N PHE A 142 -16.18 7.78 -7.77
CA PHE A 142 -16.65 7.12 -9.00
C PHE A 142 -17.90 6.27 -8.80
N GLU A 143 -18.11 5.70 -7.60
CA GLU A 143 -19.35 4.97 -7.28
C GLU A 143 -20.59 5.85 -7.27
N ARG A 144 -20.47 7.18 -7.13
CA ARG A 144 -21.63 8.09 -7.07
C ARG A 144 -22.50 8.05 -8.31
N ASP A 145 -21.91 7.86 -9.49
CA ASP A 145 -22.65 7.83 -10.77
C ASP A 145 -23.34 6.49 -11.04
N ARG A 146 -22.84 5.44 -10.41
CA ARG A 146 -23.47 4.13 -10.48
C ARG A 146 -24.44 4.03 -9.31
N ASN A 147 -25.73 3.78 -9.59
CA ASN A 147 -26.76 3.53 -8.56
C ASN A 147 -26.44 2.29 -7.69
N TYR A 148 -25.20 2.14 -7.28
CA TYR A 148 -24.67 1.07 -6.41
C TYR A 148 -25.33 1.08 -5.02
N GLN A 149 -26.13 2.10 -4.72
CA GLN A 149 -26.87 2.23 -3.46
C GLN A 149 -28.03 1.25 -3.31
N LYS A 150 -28.44 0.56 -4.40
CA LYS A 150 -29.58 -0.40 -4.37
C LYS A 150 -29.18 -1.85 -4.15
N ASP A 151 -27.94 -2.22 -4.38
CA ASP A 151 -27.52 -3.62 -4.22
C ASP A 151 -27.20 -3.91 -2.75
N THR A 152 -28.20 -4.45 -2.06
CA THR A 152 -28.03 -5.02 -0.72
C THR A 152 -27.24 -6.31 -0.85
N PHE A 153 -25.90 -6.23 -0.77
CA PHE A 153 -25.06 -7.41 -0.77
C PHE A 153 -24.74 -7.86 0.66
N PHE A 154 -24.54 -9.15 0.82
CA PHE A 154 -24.20 -9.76 2.09
C PHE A 154 -22.82 -10.38 2.01
N VAL A 155 -21.93 -10.02 2.95
CA VAL A 155 -20.62 -10.64 3.12
C VAL A 155 -20.65 -11.54 4.34
N GLY A 156 -20.51 -12.84 4.14
CA GLY A 156 -20.50 -13.84 5.20
C GLY A 156 -19.28 -13.71 6.13
N LYS A 157 -19.37 -14.33 7.31
CA LYS A 157 -18.31 -14.28 8.33
C LYS A 157 -16.94 -14.75 7.80
N THR A 158 -16.93 -15.84 7.03
CA THR A 158 -15.70 -16.40 6.43
C THR A 158 -15.02 -15.41 5.50
N MET A 159 -15.77 -14.75 4.61
CA MET A 159 -15.19 -13.74 3.71
C MET A 159 -14.71 -12.52 4.49
N LYS A 160 -15.41 -12.09 5.53
CA LYS A 160 -14.93 -11.01 6.41
C LYS A 160 -13.62 -11.39 7.11
N PHE A 161 -13.49 -12.63 7.57
CA PHE A 161 -12.24 -13.12 8.15
C PHE A 161 -11.09 -13.07 7.14
N HIS A 162 -11.29 -13.55 5.89
CA HIS A 162 -10.29 -13.42 4.85
C HIS A 162 -9.93 -11.95 4.60
N THR A 163 -10.92 -11.09 4.51
CA THR A 163 -10.72 -9.67 4.19
C THR A 163 -9.90 -8.94 5.25
N TYR A 164 -10.33 -8.98 6.50
CA TYR A 164 -9.61 -8.27 7.57
C TYR A 164 -8.29 -8.93 7.92
N GLY A 165 -8.26 -10.28 7.93
CA GLY A 165 -7.04 -11.03 8.20
C GLY A 165 -5.96 -10.76 7.16
N LEU A 166 -6.30 -10.80 5.86
CA LEU A 166 -5.37 -10.53 4.78
C LEU A 166 -4.92 -9.06 4.74
N TRP A 167 -5.81 -8.12 5.09
CA TRP A 167 -5.44 -6.71 5.19
C TRP A 167 -4.37 -6.49 6.26
N ILE A 168 -4.57 -7.01 7.48
CA ILE A 168 -3.59 -6.93 8.57
C ILE A 168 -2.31 -7.69 8.19
N TYR A 169 -2.44 -8.92 7.70
CA TYR A 169 -1.31 -9.76 7.40
C TYR A 169 -0.44 -9.19 6.27
N SER A 170 -1.04 -8.63 5.21
CA SER A 170 -0.30 -7.98 4.13
C SER A 170 0.53 -6.79 4.65
N TYR A 171 -0.01 -6.02 5.60
CA TYR A 171 0.71 -4.92 6.25
C TYR A 171 1.92 -5.43 7.06
N LEU A 172 1.77 -6.53 7.79
CA LEU A 172 2.90 -7.18 8.49
C LEU A 172 3.97 -7.69 7.50
N VAL A 173 3.55 -8.30 6.38
CA VAL A 173 4.49 -8.77 5.34
C VAL A 173 5.29 -7.62 4.73
N VAL A 174 4.70 -6.43 4.59
CA VAL A 174 5.43 -5.22 4.17
C VAL A 174 6.61 -4.93 5.10
N TYR A 175 6.42 -5.02 6.42
CA TYR A 175 7.50 -4.79 7.38
C TYR A 175 8.57 -5.88 7.36
N THR A 176 8.21 -7.15 7.11
CA THR A 176 9.24 -8.18 6.92
C THR A 176 10.10 -7.90 5.69
N GLY A 177 9.53 -7.37 4.60
CA GLY A 177 10.27 -6.93 3.41
C GLY A 177 11.15 -5.69 3.68
N ALA A 178 10.68 -4.75 4.49
CA ALA A 178 11.47 -3.62 4.95
C ALA A 178 12.67 -4.11 5.78
N LEU A 179 12.46 -5.09 6.67
CA LEU A 179 13.53 -5.68 7.47
C LEU A 179 14.62 -6.31 6.59
N VAL A 180 14.25 -7.10 5.57
CA VAL A 180 15.20 -7.66 4.59
C VAL A 180 16.07 -6.55 3.98
N ARG A 181 15.48 -5.41 3.65
CA ARG A 181 16.22 -4.27 3.05
C ARG A 181 17.15 -3.61 4.06
N HIS A 182 16.71 -3.44 5.31
CA HIS A 182 17.44 -2.70 6.32
C HIS A 182 18.57 -3.49 6.97
N GLU A 183 18.43 -4.81 7.05
CA GLU A 183 19.49 -5.73 7.51
C GLU A 183 20.49 -6.07 6.38
N ASN A 184 20.41 -5.42 5.20
CA ASN A 184 21.21 -5.75 4.03
C ASN A 184 21.11 -7.22 3.61
N ALA A 185 20.00 -7.87 3.96
CA ALA A 185 19.76 -9.29 3.73
C ALA A 185 19.21 -9.59 2.31
N SER A 186 19.16 -8.59 1.42
CA SER A 186 18.45 -8.73 0.13
C SER A 186 19.07 -9.78 -0.82
N LEU A 187 20.36 -10.06 -0.75
CA LEU A 187 21.07 -11.02 -1.62
C LEU A 187 21.84 -12.12 -0.86
N VAL A 188 21.61 -12.27 0.45
CA VAL A 188 22.30 -13.30 1.24
C VAL A 188 21.88 -14.72 0.83
N CYS A 189 20.65 -14.88 0.30
CA CYS A 189 20.18 -16.12 -0.32
C CYS A 189 20.21 -15.98 -1.85
N PRO A 190 21.24 -16.46 -2.54
CA PRO A 190 21.44 -16.22 -3.98
C PRO A 190 20.51 -17.05 -4.87
N SER A 191 19.83 -18.06 -4.34
CA SER A 191 18.89 -18.91 -5.09
C SER A 191 17.44 -18.64 -4.72
N TRP A 192 16.53 -19.15 -5.54
CA TRP A 192 15.08 -19.10 -5.32
C TRP A 192 14.44 -20.43 -5.73
N PRO A 193 13.45 -20.98 -5.00
CA PRO A 193 12.80 -20.43 -3.80
C PRO A 193 13.60 -20.61 -2.51
N MET A 194 14.52 -21.56 -2.45
CA MET A 194 15.34 -21.86 -1.28
C MET A 194 16.57 -20.93 -1.17
N CYS A 195 17.20 -20.87 0.01
CA CYS A 195 18.30 -19.94 0.26
C CYS A 195 19.58 -20.29 -0.49
N SER A 196 19.99 -21.56 -0.48
CA SER A 196 21.23 -22.05 -1.10
C SER A 196 21.02 -23.46 -1.64
N LYS A 197 21.85 -23.87 -2.61
CA LYS A 197 21.93 -25.28 -3.03
C LYS A 197 22.71 -26.14 -2.01
N ALA A 198 23.59 -25.50 -1.23
CA ALA A 198 24.26 -26.14 -0.08
C ALA A 198 23.26 -26.25 1.10
N ASN A 199 23.57 -27.14 2.06
CA ASN A 199 22.80 -27.37 3.29
C ASN A 199 21.29 -27.64 3.03
N ASN A 200 20.94 -28.35 1.97
CA ASN A 200 19.54 -28.66 1.59
C ASN A 200 18.64 -27.43 1.49
N GLY A 201 19.21 -26.25 1.24
CA GLY A 201 18.47 -25.00 1.06
C GLY A 201 18.05 -24.28 2.32
N PHE A 202 18.38 -24.79 3.51
CA PHE A 202 18.03 -24.16 4.77
C PHE A 202 18.99 -23.01 5.14
N PRO A 203 18.48 -21.91 5.72
CA PRO A 203 19.29 -20.82 6.22
C PRO A 203 20.13 -21.26 7.45
N THR A 204 21.37 -20.76 7.55
CA THR A 204 22.28 -21.01 8.64
C THR A 204 22.64 -19.76 9.44
N GLN A 205 22.54 -18.57 8.82
CA GLN A 205 22.90 -17.30 9.42
C GLN A 205 21.68 -16.41 9.65
N PHE A 206 21.76 -15.46 10.57
CA PHE A 206 20.67 -14.54 10.91
C PHE A 206 20.08 -13.83 9.68
N HIS A 207 20.91 -13.26 8.81
CA HIS A 207 20.42 -12.52 7.62
C HIS A 207 19.75 -13.44 6.60
N GLU A 208 20.17 -14.70 6.50
CA GLU A 208 19.49 -15.71 5.68
C GLU A 208 18.09 -16.02 6.25
N TRP A 209 17.96 -16.14 7.58
CA TRP A 209 16.67 -16.31 8.25
C TRP A 209 15.74 -15.10 8.04
N VAL A 210 16.27 -13.88 8.07
CA VAL A 210 15.51 -12.66 7.78
C VAL A 210 14.94 -12.72 6.36
N GLN A 211 15.75 -13.06 5.36
CA GLN A 211 15.30 -13.15 3.98
C GLN A 211 14.32 -14.31 3.74
N MET A 212 14.63 -15.51 4.29
CA MET A 212 13.75 -16.68 4.17
C MET A 212 12.44 -16.49 4.94
N GLY A 213 12.48 -15.83 6.10
CA GLY A 213 11.29 -15.47 6.85
C GLY A 213 10.34 -14.59 6.05
N HIS A 214 10.87 -13.58 5.33
CA HIS A 214 10.06 -12.78 4.39
C HIS A 214 9.47 -13.61 3.24
N ARG A 215 10.28 -14.51 2.62
CA ARG A 215 9.79 -15.40 1.55
C ARG A 215 8.66 -16.30 2.06
N LEU A 216 8.79 -16.87 3.25
CA LEU A 216 7.75 -17.70 3.86
C LEU A 216 6.49 -16.88 4.16
N ALA A 217 6.63 -15.69 4.75
CA ALA A 217 5.50 -14.81 5.02
C ALA A 217 4.78 -14.39 3.73
N ALA A 218 5.53 -14.06 2.67
CA ALA A 218 4.98 -13.73 1.35
C ALA A 218 4.29 -14.94 0.69
N PHE A 219 4.82 -16.15 0.86
CA PHE A 219 4.21 -17.38 0.36
C PHE A 219 2.88 -17.68 1.08
N ILE A 220 2.82 -17.51 2.39
CA ILE A 220 1.58 -17.65 3.17
C ILE A 220 0.55 -16.61 2.71
N LEU A 221 0.97 -15.35 2.49
CA LEU A 221 0.10 -14.31 1.94
C LEU A 221 -0.47 -14.71 0.58
N PHE A 222 0.39 -15.21 -0.32
CA PHE A 222 -0.02 -15.68 -1.64
C PHE A 222 -1.07 -16.78 -1.55
N LEU A 223 -0.80 -17.85 -0.79
CA LEU A 223 -1.74 -18.96 -0.63
C LEU A 223 -3.07 -18.49 -0.03
N TRP A 224 -3.04 -17.62 0.97
CA TRP A 224 -4.26 -17.12 1.61
C TRP A 224 -5.09 -16.24 0.68
N VAL A 225 -4.47 -15.39 -0.15
CA VAL A 225 -5.19 -14.61 -1.18
C VAL A 225 -5.82 -15.54 -2.23
N ILE A 226 -5.12 -16.60 -2.66
CA ILE A 226 -5.68 -17.59 -3.60
C ILE A 226 -6.89 -18.32 -2.99
N ILE A 227 -6.82 -18.71 -1.72
CA ILE A 227 -7.94 -19.34 -1.00
C ILE A 227 -9.12 -18.37 -0.92
N ALA A 228 -8.89 -17.11 -0.58
CA ALA A 228 -9.92 -16.08 -0.53
C ALA A 228 -10.55 -15.82 -1.92
N PHE A 229 -9.75 -15.80 -2.98
CA PHE A 229 -10.24 -15.71 -4.37
C PHE A 229 -11.11 -16.92 -4.74
N ILE A 230 -10.69 -18.16 -4.45
CA ILE A 230 -11.47 -19.37 -4.72
C ILE A 230 -12.81 -19.31 -3.96
N HIS A 231 -12.79 -18.84 -2.71
CA HIS A 231 -14.01 -18.64 -1.92
C HIS A 231 -14.92 -17.56 -2.56
N ALA A 232 -14.35 -16.45 -3.02
CA ALA A 232 -15.09 -15.40 -3.73
C ALA A 232 -15.68 -15.90 -5.06
N TYR A 233 -14.92 -16.67 -5.83
CA TYR A 233 -15.38 -17.28 -7.08
C TYR A 233 -16.58 -18.20 -6.87
N LYS A 234 -16.57 -19.02 -5.80
CA LYS A 234 -17.65 -19.98 -5.52
C LYS A 234 -18.92 -19.29 -4.99
N HIS A 235 -18.81 -18.26 -4.15
CA HIS A 235 -19.93 -17.72 -3.37
C HIS A 235 -20.31 -16.28 -3.72
N TYR A 236 -19.44 -15.50 -4.39
CA TYR A 236 -19.66 -14.07 -4.64
C TYR A 236 -19.52 -13.67 -6.11
N ARG A 237 -19.66 -14.61 -7.03
CA ARG A 237 -19.48 -14.36 -8.48
C ARG A 237 -20.47 -13.32 -9.02
N LYS A 238 -21.66 -13.20 -8.43
CA LYS A 238 -22.68 -12.19 -8.78
C LYS A 238 -22.38 -10.83 -8.17
N GLU A 239 -21.62 -10.77 -7.10
CA GLU A 239 -21.23 -9.56 -6.39
C GLU A 239 -19.95 -8.97 -7.01
N ARG A 240 -20.12 -8.23 -8.12
CA ARG A 240 -19.00 -7.78 -8.96
C ARG A 240 -17.86 -7.12 -8.20
N GLY A 241 -18.19 -6.27 -7.20
CA GLY A 241 -17.16 -5.56 -6.41
C GLY A 241 -16.26 -6.52 -5.60
N ILE A 242 -16.88 -7.55 -4.99
CA ILE A 242 -16.15 -8.57 -4.21
C ILE A 242 -15.37 -9.49 -5.14
N TYR A 243 -16.05 -10.03 -6.15
CA TYR A 243 -15.42 -10.99 -7.08
C TYR A 243 -14.24 -10.39 -7.83
N VAL A 244 -14.42 -9.22 -8.48
CA VAL A 244 -13.35 -8.56 -9.25
C VAL A 244 -12.21 -8.13 -8.32
N GLY A 245 -12.51 -7.61 -7.13
CA GLY A 245 -11.49 -7.24 -6.17
C GLY A 245 -10.60 -8.41 -5.76
N TRP A 246 -11.17 -9.60 -5.49
CA TRP A 246 -10.40 -10.79 -5.17
C TRP A 246 -9.66 -11.37 -6.39
N LEU A 247 -10.26 -11.31 -7.59
CA LEU A 247 -9.57 -11.70 -8.84
C LEU A 247 -8.32 -10.84 -9.07
N VAL A 248 -8.47 -9.52 -8.97
CA VAL A 248 -7.34 -8.58 -9.15
C VAL A 248 -6.29 -8.76 -8.05
N SER A 249 -6.71 -9.01 -6.80
CA SER A 249 -5.78 -9.32 -5.70
C SER A 249 -4.97 -10.60 -5.97
N ALA A 250 -5.61 -11.65 -6.50
CA ALA A 250 -4.94 -12.90 -6.87
C ALA A 250 -3.92 -12.69 -8.01
N ILE A 251 -4.27 -11.90 -9.02
CA ILE A 251 -3.36 -11.56 -10.12
C ILE A 251 -2.15 -10.78 -9.58
N ILE A 252 -2.41 -9.73 -8.79
CA ILE A 252 -1.33 -8.86 -8.26
C ILE A 252 -0.41 -9.64 -7.32
N VAL A 253 -0.93 -10.47 -6.42
CA VAL A 253 -0.08 -11.25 -5.51
C VAL A 253 0.76 -12.28 -6.27
N SER A 254 0.25 -12.86 -7.35
CA SER A 254 1.01 -13.77 -8.22
C SER A 254 2.17 -13.03 -8.91
N LEU A 255 1.89 -11.86 -9.46
CA LEU A 255 2.93 -10.98 -10.04
C LEU A 255 3.94 -10.53 -8.98
N GLN A 256 3.50 -10.27 -7.75
CA GLN A 256 4.34 -9.87 -6.63
C GLN A 256 5.36 -10.95 -6.26
N VAL A 257 4.95 -12.23 -6.23
CA VAL A 257 5.85 -13.36 -5.96
C VAL A 257 6.86 -13.53 -7.10
N ILE A 258 6.40 -13.47 -8.35
CA ILE A 258 7.26 -13.53 -9.53
C ILE A 258 8.28 -12.38 -9.50
N CYS A 259 7.82 -11.16 -9.26
CA CYS A 259 8.67 -9.99 -9.18
C CYS A 259 9.69 -10.11 -8.04
N GLY A 260 9.30 -10.66 -6.89
CA GLY A 260 10.19 -10.96 -5.75
C GLY A 260 11.30 -11.95 -6.12
N ALA A 261 10.99 -13.00 -6.91
CA ALA A 261 11.99 -13.92 -7.44
C ALA A 261 12.98 -13.20 -8.39
N PHE A 262 12.45 -12.37 -9.30
CA PHE A 262 13.27 -11.61 -10.24
C PHE A 262 14.20 -10.59 -9.55
N ILE A 263 13.84 -10.02 -8.40
CA ILE A 263 14.76 -9.17 -7.61
C ILE A 263 16.07 -9.91 -7.32
N ILE A 264 15.99 -11.18 -6.92
CA ILE A 264 17.17 -12.00 -6.62
C ILE A 264 17.90 -12.38 -7.91
N LEU A 265 17.18 -12.90 -8.90
CA LEU A 265 17.76 -13.38 -10.17
C LEU A 265 18.42 -12.27 -11.00
N THR A 266 18.02 -11.02 -10.81
CA THR A 266 18.56 -9.85 -11.51
C THR A 266 19.53 -9.02 -10.66
N ASN A 267 20.00 -9.57 -9.53
CA ASN A 267 20.91 -8.89 -8.60
C ASN A 267 20.45 -7.48 -8.20
N LEU A 268 19.18 -7.37 -7.72
CA LEU A 268 18.55 -6.13 -7.27
C LEU A 268 18.32 -5.09 -8.39
N ASN A 269 17.99 -5.52 -9.60
CA ASN A 269 17.63 -4.57 -10.65
C ASN A 269 16.59 -3.57 -10.14
N ILE A 270 16.87 -2.27 -10.33
CA ILE A 270 16.09 -1.18 -9.76
C ILE A 270 14.66 -1.15 -10.28
N TYR A 271 14.46 -1.43 -11.57
CA TYR A 271 13.12 -1.42 -12.19
C TYR A 271 12.25 -2.55 -11.62
N VAL A 272 12.83 -3.74 -11.43
CA VAL A 272 12.15 -4.86 -10.80
C VAL A 272 11.79 -4.54 -9.35
N ALA A 273 12.71 -3.94 -8.60
CA ALA A 273 12.48 -3.56 -7.21
C ALA A 273 11.41 -2.45 -7.07
N LEU A 274 11.33 -1.50 -7.99
CA LEU A 274 10.29 -0.48 -8.03
C LEU A 274 8.92 -1.09 -8.41
N THR A 275 8.89 -2.00 -9.40
CA THR A 275 7.68 -2.74 -9.75
C THR A 275 7.12 -3.53 -8.59
N HIS A 276 7.99 -4.18 -7.79
CA HIS A 276 7.59 -4.88 -6.57
C HIS A 276 6.94 -3.92 -5.54
N ALA A 277 7.48 -2.70 -5.41
CA ALA A 277 6.88 -1.67 -4.53
C ALA A 277 5.51 -1.17 -5.05
N ILE A 278 5.32 -1.03 -6.37
CA ILE A 278 4.01 -0.70 -6.96
C ILE A 278 2.98 -1.80 -6.66
N LEU A 279 3.34 -3.05 -6.95
CA LEU A 279 2.42 -4.18 -6.83
C LEU A 279 1.91 -4.33 -5.40
N ILE A 280 2.77 -4.23 -4.38
CA ILE A 280 2.32 -4.32 -2.98
C ILE A 280 1.46 -3.12 -2.58
N SER A 281 1.76 -1.91 -3.08
CA SER A 281 0.94 -0.72 -2.82
C SER A 281 -0.46 -0.85 -3.41
N CYS A 282 -0.58 -1.36 -4.64
CA CYS A 282 -1.85 -1.65 -5.28
C CYS A 282 -2.62 -2.77 -4.56
N LEU A 283 -1.94 -3.86 -4.17
CA LEU A 283 -2.56 -4.95 -3.42
C LEU A 283 -3.16 -4.44 -2.10
N PHE A 284 -2.40 -3.67 -1.34
CA PHE A 284 -2.86 -3.11 -0.06
C PHE A 284 -4.06 -2.18 -0.24
N ALA A 285 -4.06 -1.34 -1.28
CA ALA A 285 -5.19 -0.45 -1.60
C ALA A 285 -6.45 -1.26 -1.96
N ILE A 286 -6.33 -2.34 -2.73
CA ILE A 286 -7.45 -3.21 -3.09
C ILE A 286 -7.98 -3.95 -1.87
N LEU A 287 -7.12 -4.51 -1.02
CA LEU A 287 -7.53 -5.15 0.23
C LEU A 287 -8.24 -4.15 1.17
N SER A 288 -7.76 -2.90 1.23
CA SER A 288 -8.43 -1.82 1.98
C SER A 288 -9.82 -1.53 1.43
N PHE A 289 -9.99 -1.53 0.10
CA PHE A 289 -11.30 -1.39 -0.53
C PHE A 289 -12.22 -2.58 -0.22
N GLN A 290 -11.71 -3.81 -0.19
CA GLN A 290 -12.49 -4.98 0.23
C GLN A 290 -12.94 -4.87 1.69
N CYS A 291 -12.10 -4.31 2.58
CA CYS A 291 -12.50 -3.98 3.95
C CYS A 291 -13.65 -2.98 3.97
N LEU A 292 -13.59 -1.92 3.17
CA LEU A 292 -14.68 -0.93 3.03
C LEU A 292 -15.98 -1.59 2.57
N LEU A 293 -15.93 -2.45 1.55
CA LEU A 293 -17.11 -3.22 1.11
C LEU A 293 -17.66 -4.12 2.21
N SER A 294 -16.79 -4.77 2.96
CA SER A 294 -17.19 -5.65 4.08
C SER A 294 -17.89 -4.91 5.23
N THR A 295 -17.53 -3.64 5.49
CA THR A 295 -18.22 -2.80 6.48
C THR A 295 -19.62 -2.39 6.05
N ARG A 296 -19.86 -2.27 4.74
CA ARG A 296 -21.18 -1.92 4.16
C ARG A 296 -22.15 -3.11 4.09
N SER A 297 -21.67 -4.31 4.32
CA SER A 297 -22.48 -5.53 4.25
C SER A 297 -23.66 -5.47 5.22
N LYS A 298 -24.90 -5.65 4.73
CA LYS A 298 -26.09 -5.74 5.56
C LYS A 298 -26.16 -7.10 6.28
N LYS A 299 -26.84 -7.15 7.44
CA LYS A 299 -27.15 -8.42 8.11
C LYS A 299 -28.11 -9.24 7.26
N SER A 300 -27.88 -10.56 7.18
CA SER A 300 -28.80 -11.46 6.49
C SER A 300 -30.20 -11.39 7.13
N ASN A 301 -31.24 -11.39 6.30
CA ASN A 301 -32.64 -11.42 6.78
C ASN A 301 -32.93 -12.62 7.71
N SER A 302 -32.23 -13.75 7.54
CA SER A 302 -32.32 -14.91 8.44
C SER A 302 -31.84 -14.60 9.88
N GLN A 303 -30.82 -13.75 10.03
CA GLN A 303 -30.38 -13.30 11.37
C GLN A 303 -31.33 -12.27 12.00
N LEU A 304 -32.02 -11.49 11.18
CA LEU A 304 -33.05 -10.56 11.65
C LEU A 304 -34.31 -11.29 12.11
N GLN A 305 -34.69 -12.41 11.46
CA GLN A 305 -35.79 -13.25 11.91
C GLN A 305 -35.46 -14.02 13.19
N HIS A 306 -34.25 -14.56 13.31
CA HIS A 306 -33.83 -15.28 14.52
C HIS A 306 -33.82 -14.38 15.77
N ASN A 307 -33.38 -13.12 15.64
CA ASN A 307 -33.39 -12.16 16.73
C ASN A 307 -34.83 -11.64 17.08
N LYS A 308 -35.78 -11.73 16.13
CA LYS A 308 -37.19 -11.41 16.40
C LYS A 308 -37.98 -12.54 17.08
N VAL A 309 -37.47 -13.75 17.02
CA VAL A 309 -38.08 -14.94 17.68
C VAL A 309 -37.60 -15.09 19.14
N ILE A 310 -36.47 -14.45 19.48
CA ILE A 310 -35.86 -14.50 20.82
C ILE A 310 -36.18 -13.24 21.64
N SER A 311 -36.71 -12.17 21.02
CA SER A 311 -37.21 -10.97 21.70
C SER A 311 -38.72 -11.04 21.89
#